data_f3730ebfdf9da6b101a8ebb847d0ff20
#
_entry.id   f3730ebfdf9da6b101a8ebb847d0ff20
#
_cell.length_a   1.000
_cell.length_b   1.000
_cell.length_c   1.000
_cell.angle_alpha   90.00
_cell.angle_beta   90.00
_cell.angle_gamma   90.00
#
_symmetry.space_group_name_H-M   'P 1'
#
loop_
_entity.id
_entity.type
_entity.pdbx_description
1 polymer ?
#
loop_
_entity_poly.entity_id
_entity_poly.type
_entity_poly.pdbx_seq_one_letter_code
_entity_poly.pdbx_strand_id
1 'polypeptide(L)'
;MTDHEKKSLEVAANASLAKSLSYRIYENGKALKELTTKHGVILEDTPSDYFTEYMAAAKASLNKNAKDNKFFNEVYTSMKNFADIAVPFWSGAQMSNAKLGMAHAATLK
;
A
#
# COMPACT_ATOMS: atom_id res chain seq x y z
N MET A 1 -6.10 21.52 -23.29
CA MET A 1 -4.92 21.66 -22.40
C MET A 1 -3.67 21.74 -23.24
N THR A 2 -2.86 22.76 -23.04
CA THR A 2 -1.53 22.91 -23.62
C THR A 2 -0.55 21.91 -23.02
N ASP A 3 0.59 21.66 -23.64
CA ASP A 3 1.59 20.75 -23.09
C ASP A 3 2.22 21.26 -21.78
N HIS A 4 2.28 22.58 -21.62
CA HIS A 4 2.70 23.19 -20.36
C HIS A 4 1.70 22.90 -19.23
N GLU A 5 0.40 23.01 -19.47
CA GLU A 5 -0.63 22.68 -18.47
C GLU A 5 -0.61 21.19 -18.10
N LYS A 6 -0.45 20.30 -19.08
CA LYS A 6 -0.31 18.85 -18.82
C LYS A 6 0.90 18.55 -17.92
N LYS A 7 2.07 19.17 -18.25
CA LYS A 7 3.28 18.99 -17.47
C LYS A 7 3.16 19.56 -16.05
N SER A 8 2.51 20.69 -15.90
CA SER A 8 2.24 21.28 -14.58
C SER A 8 1.35 20.39 -13.72
N LEU A 9 0.33 19.77 -14.29
CA LEU A 9 -0.52 18.81 -13.58
C LEU A 9 0.25 17.55 -13.17
N GLU A 10 1.10 17.02 -14.04
CA GLU A 10 1.94 15.88 -13.74
C GLU A 10 2.87 16.14 -12.55
N VAL A 11 3.55 17.30 -12.56
CA VAL A 11 4.43 17.72 -11.46
C VAL A 11 3.65 17.92 -10.16
N ALA A 12 2.48 18.59 -10.24
CA ALA A 12 1.63 18.81 -9.07
C ALA A 12 1.11 17.48 -8.48
N ALA A 13 0.73 16.53 -9.32
CA ALA A 13 0.29 15.20 -8.88
C ALA A 13 1.42 14.44 -8.15
N ASN A 14 2.62 14.44 -8.71
CA ASN A 14 3.78 13.79 -8.10
C ASN A 14 4.17 14.44 -6.76
N ALA A 15 4.20 15.76 -6.68
CA ALA A 15 4.46 16.49 -5.45
C ALA A 15 3.40 16.24 -4.37
N SER A 16 2.13 16.21 -4.78
CA SER A 16 1.00 15.95 -3.90
C SER A 16 1.06 14.51 -3.32
N LEU A 17 1.44 13.53 -4.14
CA LEU A 17 1.58 12.14 -3.72
C LEU A 17 2.68 11.99 -2.66
N ALA A 18 3.86 12.57 -2.88
CA ALA A 18 4.98 12.50 -1.94
C ALA A 18 4.64 13.19 -0.61
N LYS A 19 4.06 14.40 -0.66
CA LYS A 19 3.62 15.13 0.53
C LYS A 19 2.54 14.39 1.30
N SER A 20 1.55 13.85 0.60
CA SER A 20 0.43 13.10 1.17
C SER A 20 0.92 11.82 1.88
N LEU A 21 1.91 11.12 1.34
CA LEU A 21 2.46 9.92 1.95
C LEU A 21 3.13 10.24 3.30
N SER A 22 4.04 11.22 3.32
CA SER A 22 4.74 11.63 4.53
C SER A 22 3.78 12.15 5.61
N TYR A 23 2.81 12.96 5.22
CA TYR A 23 1.79 13.50 6.12
C TYR A 23 0.94 12.39 6.74
N ARG A 24 0.47 11.43 5.92
CA ARG A 24 -0.34 10.31 6.41
C ARG A 24 0.41 9.40 7.37
N ILE A 25 1.70 9.14 7.14
CA ILE A 25 2.51 8.33 8.06
C ILE A 25 2.55 8.98 9.44
N TYR A 26 2.81 10.27 9.50
CA TYR A 26 2.88 11.01 10.76
C TYR A 26 1.52 11.12 11.47
N GLU A 27 0.49 11.57 10.77
CA GLU A 27 -0.83 11.77 11.37
C GLU A 27 -1.51 10.45 11.76
N ASN A 28 -1.37 9.39 10.96
CA ASN A 28 -1.86 8.07 11.33
C ASN A 28 -1.11 7.51 12.55
N GLY A 29 0.20 7.76 12.67
CA GLY A 29 0.96 7.39 13.85
C GLY A 29 0.48 8.11 15.12
N LYS A 30 0.19 9.40 15.03
CA LYS A 30 -0.42 10.17 16.14
C LYS A 30 -1.79 9.63 16.52
N ALA A 31 -2.66 9.44 15.54
CA ALA A 31 -4.01 8.93 15.76
C ALA A 31 -3.97 7.53 16.40
N LEU A 32 -3.12 6.64 15.90
CA LEU A 32 -2.95 5.31 16.45
C LEU A 32 -2.49 5.36 17.92
N LYS A 33 -1.51 6.20 18.23
CA LYS A 33 -1.04 6.41 19.59
C LYS A 33 -2.17 6.89 20.50
N GLU A 34 -2.98 7.83 20.04
CA GLU A 34 -4.12 8.33 20.80
C GLU A 34 -5.19 7.25 21.03
N LEU A 35 -5.55 6.50 19.99
CA LEU A 35 -6.51 5.41 20.07
C LEU A 35 -6.10 4.34 21.08
N THR A 36 -4.85 3.93 21.06
CA THR A 36 -4.34 2.90 21.97
C THR A 36 -4.15 3.39 23.39
N THR A 37 -3.71 4.64 23.60
CA THR A 37 -3.41 5.16 24.96
C THR A 37 -4.59 5.79 25.68
N LYS A 38 -5.51 6.43 24.94
CA LYS A 38 -6.64 7.15 25.55
C LYS A 38 -7.98 6.43 25.41
N HIS A 39 -8.14 5.65 24.32
CA HIS A 39 -9.43 5.03 24.01
C HIS A 39 -9.44 3.51 24.16
N GLY A 40 -8.36 2.91 24.64
CA GLY A 40 -8.28 1.49 24.92
C GLY A 40 -8.40 0.57 23.69
N VAL A 41 -8.12 1.10 22.48
CA VAL A 41 -8.15 0.29 21.27
C VAL A 41 -7.00 -0.71 21.28
N ILE A 42 -7.33 -1.96 21.03
CA ILE A 42 -6.36 -3.06 20.92
C ILE A 42 -6.04 -3.26 19.45
N LEU A 43 -4.75 -3.38 19.14
CA LEU A 43 -4.26 -3.73 17.81
C LEU A 43 -4.14 -5.26 17.76
N GLU A 44 -4.93 -5.86 16.90
CA GLU A 44 -4.87 -7.30 16.65
C GLU A 44 -4.14 -7.57 15.35
N ASP A 45 -3.34 -8.62 15.33
CA ASP A 45 -2.73 -9.10 14.10
C ASP A 45 -3.77 -9.82 13.23
N THR A 46 -3.71 -9.58 11.93
CA THR A 46 -4.56 -10.31 10.99
C THR A 46 -4.11 -11.77 10.90
N PRO A 47 -5.01 -12.76 11.11
CA PRO A 47 -4.66 -14.16 10.96
C PRO A 47 -4.07 -14.48 9.58
N SER A 48 -3.06 -15.34 9.53
CA SER A 48 -2.31 -15.63 8.31
C SER A 48 -3.14 -16.31 7.21
N ASP A 49 -4.14 -17.11 7.60
CA ASP A 49 -5.08 -17.79 6.72
C ASP A 49 -5.98 -16.79 5.97
N TYR A 50 -6.37 -15.69 6.63
CA TYR A 50 -7.13 -14.60 5.99
C TYR A 50 -6.45 -14.10 4.71
N PHE A 51 -5.13 -13.91 4.73
CA PHE A 51 -4.42 -13.43 3.53
C PHE A 51 -4.46 -14.43 2.39
N THR A 52 -4.38 -15.73 2.69
CA THR A 52 -4.45 -16.79 1.69
C THR A 52 -5.84 -16.84 1.04
N GLU A 53 -6.89 -16.80 1.84
CA GLU A 53 -8.27 -16.81 1.35
C GLU A 53 -8.62 -15.53 0.57
N TYR A 54 -8.21 -14.37 1.09
CA TYR A 54 -8.39 -13.10 0.40
C TYR A 54 -7.71 -13.08 -0.97
N MET A 55 -6.46 -13.53 -1.05
CA MET A 55 -5.72 -13.58 -2.32
C MET A 55 -6.35 -14.56 -3.32
N ALA A 56 -6.87 -15.68 -2.85
CA ALA A 56 -7.58 -16.64 -3.71
C ALA A 56 -8.86 -16.02 -4.29
N ALA A 57 -9.68 -15.39 -3.45
CA ALA A 57 -10.91 -14.73 -3.86
C ALA A 57 -10.67 -13.53 -4.80
N ALA A 58 -9.69 -12.69 -4.47
CA ALA A 58 -9.29 -11.55 -5.30
C ALA A 58 -8.83 -12.01 -6.69
N LYS A 59 -7.97 -13.03 -6.74
CA LYS A 59 -7.46 -13.58 -8.00
C LYS A 59 -8.59 -14.19 -8.86
N ALA A 60 -9.54 -14.89 -8.24
CA ALA A 60 -10.69 -15.44 -8.94
C ALA A 60 -11.55 -14.33 -9.56
N SER A 61 -11.84 -13.27 -8.82
CA SER A 61 -12.60 -12.11 -9.29
C SER A 61 -11.89 -11.37 -10.43
N LEU A 62 -10.60 -11.09 -10.28
CA LEU A 62 -9.80 -10.39 -11.29
C LEU A 62 -9.70 -11.21 -12.58
N ASN A 63 -9.49 -12.51 -12.48
CA ASN A 63 -9.45 -13.41 -13.65
C ASN A 63 -10.80 -13.49 -14.37
N LYS A 64 -11.91 -13.49 -13.64
CA LYS A 64 -13.25 -13.43 -14.24
C LYS A 64 -13.43 -12.16 -15.05
N ASN A 65 -13.15 -11.00 -14.44
CA ASN A 65 -13.28 -9.70 -15.10
C ASN A 65 -12.35 -9.57 -16.32
N ALA A 66 -11.15 -10.13 -16.26
CA ALA A 66 -10.21 -10.14 -17.37
C ALA A 66 -10.70 -10.99 -18.57
N LYS A 67 -11.45 -12.08 -18.34
CA LYS A 67 -12.07 -12.86 -19.41
C LYS A 67 -13.22 -12.10 -20.08
N ASP A 68 -13.99 -11.37 -19.30
CA ASP A 68 -15.21 -10.73 -19.75
C ASP A 68 -14.96 -9.36 -20.41
N ASN A 69 -13.78 -8.76 -20.19
CA ASN A 69 -13.46 -7.41 -20.68
C ASN A 69 -12.02 -7.32 -21.18
N LYS A 70 -11.84 -7.10 -22.48
CA LYS A 70 -10.53 -7.00 -23.12
C LYS A 70 -9.67 -5.86 -22.56
N PHE A 71 -10.25 -4.67 -22.40
CA PHE A 71 -9.52 -3.52 -21.86
C PHE A 71 -9.09 -3.77 -20.41
N PHE A 72 -9.98 -4.33 -19.59
CA PHE A 72 -9.62 -4.75 -18.23
C PHE A 72 -8.44 -5.73 -18.23
N ASN A 73 -8.46 -6.71 -19.15
CA ASN A 73 -7.37 -7.68 -19.26
C ASN A 73 -6.03 -7.02 -19.63
N GLU A 74 -6.03 -6.03 -20.53
CA GLU A 74 -4.82 -5.30 -20.90
C GLU A 74 -4.23 -4.56 -19.69
N VAL A 75 -5.07 -3.83 -18.95
CA VAL A 75 -4.67 -3.12 -17.73
C VAL A 75 -4.17 -4.10 -16.65
N TYR A 76 -4.92 -5.15 -16.40
CA TYR A 76 -4.58 -6.16 -15.39
C TYR A 76 -3.26 -6.88 -15.70
N THR A 77 -3.02 -7.19 -16.96
CA THR A 77 -1.75 -7.79 -17.41
C THR A 77 -0.58 -6.84 -17.20
N SER A 78 -0.74 -5.56 -17.53
CA SER A 78 0.27 -4.53 -17.27
C SER A 78 0.58 -4.39 -15.78
N MET A 79 -0.45 -4.35 -14.94
CA MET A 79 -0.29 -4.30 -13.48
C MET A 79 0.41 -5.54 -12.93
N LYS A 80 0.09 -6.74 -13.42
CA LYS A 80 0.78 -7.98 -13.03
C LYS A 80 2.26 -7.93 -13.37
N ASN A 81 2.59 -7.56 -14.60
CA ASN A 81 3.99 -7.48 -15.04
C ASN A 81 4.80 -6.50 -14.17
N PHE A 82 4.21 -5.37 -13.81
CA PHE A 82 4.82 -4.44 -12.86
C PHE A 82 4.96 -5.06 -11.46
N ALA A 83 3.91 -5.69 -10.96
CA ALA A 83 3.91 -6.30 -9.63
C ALA A 83 4.95 -7.42 -9.50
N ASP A 84 5.12 -8.25 -10.52
CA ASP A 84 6.10 -9.35 -10.55
C ASP A 84 7.55 -8.84 -10.37
N ILE A 85 7.83 -7.60 -10.79
CA ILE A 85 9.13 -6.95 -10.61
C ILE A 85 9.20 -6.17 -9.29
N ALA A 86 8.18 -5.36 -9.01
CA ALA A 86 8.22 -4.39 -7.92
C ALA A 86 7.93 -5.01 -6.54
N VAL A 87 7.01 -5.97 -6.45
CA VAL A 87 6.56 -6.53 -5.17
C VAL A 87 7.67 -7.28 -4.42
N PRO A 88 8.48 -8.14 -5.03
CA PRO A 88 9.55 -8.83 -4.31
C PRO A 88 10.56 -7.87 -3.68
N PHE A 89 10.97 -6.83 -4.43
CA PHE A 89 11.87 -5.80 -3.93
C PHE A 89 11.24 -4.99 -2.79
N TRP A 90 10.02 -4.47 -3.04
CA TRP A 90 9.33 -3.59 -2.08
C TRP A 90 8.99 -4.32 -0.79
N SER A 91 8.49 -5.55 -0.87
CA SER A 91 8.18 -6.38 0.31
C SER A 91 9.41 -6.65 1.17
N GLY A 92 10.55 -6.95 0.53
CA GLY A 92 11.81 -7.15 1.23
C GLY A 92 12.28 -5.89 1.97
N ALA A 93 12.23 -4.74 1.31
CA ALA A 93 12.58 -3.45 1.89
C ALA A 93 11.67 -3.08 3.07
N GLN A 94 10.35 -3.24 2.91
CA GLN A 94 9.38 -2.96 3.98
C GLN A 94 9.54 -3.89 5.18
N MET A 95 9.80 -5.16 4.95
CA MET A 95 10.05 -6.12 6.03
C MET A 95 11.30 -5.75 6.83
N SER A 96 12.37 -5.32 6.16
CA SER A 96 13.60 -4.87 6.82
C SER A 96 13.37 -3.60 7.65
N ASN A 97 12.64 -2.64 7.11
CA ASN A 97 12.26 -1.42 7.83
C ASN A 97 11.37 -1.71 9.04
N ALA A 98 10.41 -2.64 8.91
CA ALA A 98 9.54 -3.04 10.00
C ALA A 98 10.35 -3.70 11.15
N LYS A 99 11.27 -4.61 10.82
CA LYS A 99 12.16 -5.24 11.82
C LYS A 99 13.02 -4.23 12.55
N LEU A 100 13.59 -3.24 11.84
CA LEU A 100 14.36 -2.17 12.44
C LEU A 100 13.51 -1.29 13.37
N GLY A 101 12.30 -0.94 12.93
CA GLY A 101 11.34 -0.19 13.73
C GLY A 101 10.93 -0.90 15.02
N MET A 102 10.68 -2.22 14.95
CA MET A 102 10.37 -3.05 16.11
C MET A 102 11.56 -3.11 17.08
N ALA A 103 12.78 -3.29 16.58
CA ALA A 103 13.98 -3.29 17.38
C ALA A 103 14.19 -1.94 18.10
N HIS A 104 13.99 -0.83 17.41
CA HIS A 104 14.04 0.50 18.01
C HIS A 104 12.96 0.69 19.10
N ALA A 105 11.72 0.31 18.82
CA ALA A 105 10.63 0.42 19.79
C ALA A 105 10.89 -0.38 21.06
N ALA A 106 11.60 -1.50 20.98
CA ALA A 106 11.99 -2.31 22.14
C ALA A 106 13.03 -1.58 23.04
N THR A 107 13.80 -0.63 22.50
CA THR A 107 14.79 0.17 23.28
C THR A 107 14.17 1.34 24.00
N LEU A 108 12.91 1.69 23.73
CA LEU A 108 12.20 2.83 24.31
C LEU A 108 11.40 2.47 25.58
N LYS A 109 11.42 1.22 25.98
CA LYS A 109 10.80 0.70 27.22
C LYS A 109 11.80 0.67 28.34
#